data_bb83239669da6acb83985253dc73b2fe
#
_entry.id   bb83239669da6acb83985253dc73b2fe
#
_cell.length_a   1.000
_cell.length_b   1.000
_cell.length_c   1.000
_cell.angle_alpha   90.00
_cell.angle_beta   90.00
_cell.angle_gamma   90.00
#
_symmetry.space_group_name_H-M   'P 1'
#
loop_
_entity.id
_entity.type
_entity.pdbx_description
1 polymer ?
#
loop_
_entity_poly.entity_id
_entity_poly.type
_entity_poly.pdbx_seq_one_letter_code
_entity_poly.pdbx_strand_id
1 'polypeptide(L)'
;DSSDMSVERWGELARLLFHRRDRYDGFVVLHGTDTMAYSASALSFMLPNFGKPIVLTGSQLPIGVVRTDGKENLLTAIEIAGTWDSSDPQRGPLVREVVIYFGDELMRGNRSHKQDAEGFQALVSPNFPALGEVGVHVRFRRDLLLRPRGEARLLEALDSGVTVVHLIPGMTPEALSHQLCIPGLRAAVLR
;
A
#
# COMPACT_ATOMS: atom_id res chain seq x y z
N ASP A 1 8.94 13.78 4.94
CA ASP A 1 7.97 13.51 5.97
C ASP A 1 6.69 12.95 5.35
N SER A 2 6.15 11.84 5.89
CA SER A 2 4.97 11.21 5.31
C SER A 2 3.69 12.04 5.52
N SER A 3 3.66 12.93 6.51
CA SER A 3 2.53 13.85 6.72
C SER A 3 2.33 14.85 5.58
N ASP A 4 3.32 15.02 4.73
CA ASP A 4 3.31 15.94 3.59
C ASP A 4 2.93 15.27 2.25
N MET A 5 2.39 14.05 2.29
CA MET A 5 1.91 13.35 1.10
C MET A 5 0.64 13.97 0.55
N SER A 6 0.60 14.15 -0.77
CA SER A 6 -0.53 14.72 -1.50
C SER A 6 -0.86 13.86 -2.73
N VAL A 7 -2.00 14.17 -3.36
CA VAL A 7 -2.43 13.51 -4.61
C VAL A 7 -1.38 13.69 -5.72
N GLU A 8 -0.79 14.88 -5.81
CA GLU A 8 0.25 15.20 -6.79
C GLU A 8 1.50 14.35 -6.57
N ARG A 9 1.93 14.19 -5.32
CA ARG A 9 3.09 13.37 -4.97
C ARG A 9 2.86 11.88 -5.24
N TRP A 10 1.64 11.38 -5.02
CA TRP A 10 1.31 10.01 -5.44
C TRP A 10 1.38 9.86 -6.96
N GLY A 11 0.91 10.86 -7.72
CA GLY A 11 1.03 10.90 -9.17
C GLY A 11 2.49 10.90 -9.65
N GLU A 12 3.35 11.70 -9.03
CA GLU A 12 4.79 11.74 -9.33
C GLU A 12 5.46 10.38 -9.06
N LEU A 13 5.16 9.78 -7.91
CA LEU A 13 5.69 8.47 -7.54
C LEU A 13 5.20 7.38 -8.49
N ALA A 14 3.91 7.36 -8.82
CA ALA A 14 3.33 6.40 -9.77
C ALA A 14 3.98 6.51 -11.15
N ARG A 15 4.16 7.74 -11.67
CA ARG A 15 4.87 8.00 -12.94
C ARG A 15 6.31 7.50 -12.89
N LEU A 16 7.04 7.81 -11.83
CA LEU A 16 8.42 7.36 -11.66
C LEU A 16 8.53 5.84 -11.72
N LEU A 17 7.69 5.14 -10.95
CA LEU A 17 7.65 3.67 -10.90
C LEU A 17 7.28 3.10 -12.26
N PHE A 18 6.25 3.65 -12.93
CA PHE A 18 5.78 3.17 -14.22
C PHE A 18 6.85 3.30 -15.31
N HIS A 19 7.51 4.46 -15.43
CA HIS A 19 8.56 4.69 -16.41
C HIS A 19 9.85 3.90 -16.14
N ARG A 20 10.05 3.45 -14.91
CA ARG A 20 11.21 2.61 -14.54
C ARG A 20 10.90 1.12 -14.55
N ARG A 21 9.63 0.74 -14.77
CA ARG A 21 9.14 -0.64 -14.67
C ARG A 21 9.98 -1.65 -15.45
N ASP A 22 10.36 -1.35 -16.67
CA ASP A 22 11.08 -2.29 -17.53
C ASP A 22 12.59 -2.38 -17.23
N ARG A 23 13.09 -1.48 -16.38
CA ARG A 23 14.52 -1.44 -16.00
C ARG A 23 14.83 -2.21 -14.74
N TYR A 24 13.85 -2.53 -13.91
CA TYR A 24 14.02 -3.17 -12.61
C TYR A 24 13.03 -4.31 -12.43
N ASP A 25 13.40 -5.30 -11.64
CA ASP A 25 12.58 -6.48 -11.35
C ASP A 25 11.57 -6.25 -10.24
N GLY A 26 11.81 -5.26 -9.39
CA GLY A 26 10.93 -4.86 -8.29
C GLY A 26 11.34 -3.50 -7.71
N PHE A 27 10.53 -2.98 -6.83
CA PHE A 27 10.71 -1.67 -6.22
C PHE A 27 10.49 -1.74 -4.72
N VAL A 28 11.35 -1.08 -3.97
CA VAL A 28 11.15 -0.82 -2.54
C VAL A 28 10.99 0.68 -2.34
N VAL A 29 9.93 1.07 -1.65
CA VAL A 29 9.62 2.47 -1.35
C VAL A 29 9.73 2.68 0.15
N LEU A 30 10.74 3.44 0.58
CA LEU A 30 10.88 3.85 1.98
C LEU A 30 9.90 4.99 2.27
N HIS A 31 9.04 4.79 3.25
CA HIS A 31 7.93 5.68 3.54
C HIS A 31 7.69 5.81 5.05
N GLY A 32 7.32 6.99 5.51
CA GLY A 32 6.88 7.16 6.90
C GLY A 32 5.54 6.46 7.17
N THR A 33 5.35 5.97 8.39
CA THR A 33 4.23 5.08 8.74
C THR A 33 2.87 5.77 8.72
N ASP A 34 2.79 7.10 8.93
CA ASP A 34 1.52 7.82 9.10
C ASP A 34 0.60 7.73 7.88
N THR A 35 1.16 7.86 6.67
CA THR A 35 0.39 7.84 5.44
C THR A 35 0.77 6.67 4.50
N MET A 36 1.57 5.71 4.96
CA MET A 36 2.02 4.57 4.16
C MET A 36 0.85 3.77 3.59
N ALA A 37 -0.18 3.50 4.39
CA ALA A 37 -1.37 2.77 3.96
C ALA A 37 -2.16 3.53 2.86
N TYR A 38 -2.23 4.85 2.97
CA TYR A 38 -2.85 5.70 1.93
C TYR A 38 -2.04 5.67 0.64
N SER A 39 -0.72 5.82 0.72
CA SER A 39 0.17 5.77 -0.43
C SER A 39 0.13 4.40 -1.12
N ALA A 40 0.16 3.31 -0.35
CA ALA A 40 0.05 1.96 -0.90
C ALA A 40 -1.31 1.71 -1.57
N SER A 41 -2.39 2.22 -0.97
CA SER A 41 -3.72 2.15 -1.56
C SER A 41 -3.80 2.94 -2.86
N ALA A 42 -3.36 4.20 -2.86
CA ALA A 42 -3.33 5.05 -4.05
C ALA A 42 -2.55 4.39 -5.20
N LEU A 43 -1.32 3.94 -4.94
CA LEU A 43 -0.47 3.26 -5.93
C LEU A 43 -1.12 1.98 -6.46
N SER A 44 -1.84 1.21 -5.62
CA SER A 44 -2.55 0.00 -6.05
C SER A 44 -3.60 0.29 -7.12
N PHE A 45 -4.28 1.44 -7.06
CA PHE A 45 -5.27 1.87 -8.05
C PHE A 45 -4.64 2.63 -9.23
N MET A 46 -3.58 3.39 -9.00
CA MET A 46 -2.89 4.14 -10.04
C MET A 46 -2.07 3.25 -10.98
N LEU A 47 -1.64 2.06 -10.53
CA LEU A 47 -0.78 1.14 -11.25
C LEU A 47 -1.42 -0.25 -11.47
N PRO A 48 -2.63 -0.33 -12.08
CA PRO A 48 -3.26 -1.62 -12.30
C PRO A 48 -2.44 -2.50 -13.23
N ASN A 49 -2.37 -3.80 -12.90
CA ASN A 49 -1.60 -4.79 -13.64
C ASN A 49 -0.10 -4.49 -13.77
N PHE A 50 0.47 -3.79 -12.81
CA PHE A 50 1.90 -3.40 -12.85
C PHE A 50 2.82 -4.59 -13.05
N GLY A 51 2.49 -5.75 -12.49
CA GLY A 51 3.13 -7.03 -12.78
C GLY A 51 4.49 -7.24 -12.11
N LYS A 52 4.94 -6.29 -11.30
CA LYS A 52 6.16 -6.36 -10.50
C LYS A 52 5.88 -5.93 -9.07
N PRO A 53 6.68 -6.38 -8.08
CA PRO A 53 6.48 -5.97 -6.70
C PRO A 53 6.78 -4.47 -6.51
N ILE A 54 5.89 -3.79 -5.80
CA ILE A 54 6.13 -2.49 -5.20
C ILE A 54 5.95 -2.68 -3.70
N VAL A 55 7.04 -2.78 -2.97
CA VAL A 55 7.04 -3.03 -1.52
C VAL A 55 7.25 -1.71 -0.79
N LEU A 56 6.21 -1.22 -0.13
CA LEU A 56 6.35 -0.08 0.78
C LEU A 56 6.80 -0.61 2.14
N THR A 57 7.75 0.09 2.74
CA THR A 57 8.22 -0.19 4.09
C THR A 57 8.76 1.08 4.74
N GLY A 58 9.09 1.00 6.01
CA GLY A 58 9.62 2.11 6.77
C GLY A 58 10.05 1.67 8.15
N SER A 59 10.05 2.58 9.10
CA SER A 59 10.39 2.27 10.48
C SER A 59 9.62 3.14 11.46
N GLN A 60 9.41 2.61 12.67
CA GLN A 60 8.90 3.40 13.79
C GLN A 60 10.01 4.22 14.43
N LEU A 61 11.23 3.68 14.46
CA LEU A 61 12.39 4.37 15.01
C LEU A 61 13.36 4.75 13.89
N PRO A 62 13.98 5.94 13.95
CA PRO A 62 14.98 6.35 13.00
C PRO A 62 16.12 5.33 12.86
N ILE A 63 16.65 5.13 11.68
CA ILE A 63 17.66 4.08 11.39
C ILE A 63 18.94 4.20 12.22
N GLY A 64 19.23 5.37 12.75
CA GLY A 64 20.39 5.63 13.63
C GLY A 64 20.17 5.22 15.09
N VAL A 65 18.98 4.85 15.49
CA VAL A 65 18.66 4.43 16.87
C VAL A 65 19.01 2.95 17.06
N VAL A 66 19.57 2.61 18.23
CA VAL A 66 20.07 1.25 18.53
C VAL A 66 19.01 0.16 18.35
N ARG A 67 17.75 0.44 18.66
CA ARG A 67 16.63 -0.51 18.57
C ARG A 67 15.73 -0.28 17.34
N THR A 68 16.29 0.30 16.28
CA THR A 68 15.50 0.56 15.06
C THR A 68 15.05 -0.75 14.41
N ASP A 69 13.79 -0.77 14.00
CA ASP A 69 13.19 -1.78 13.13
C ASP A 69 13.52 -1.55 11.64
N GLY A 70 14.08 -0.37 11.31
CA GLY A 70 14.27 0.07 9.92
C GLY A 70 15.24 -0.79 9.11
N LYS A 71 16.27 -1.37 9.73
CA LYS A 71 17.23 -2.23 9.03
C LYS A 71 16.59 -3.54 8.59
N GLU A 72 15.93 -4.22 9.51
CA GLU A 72 15.23 -5.48 9.23
C GLU A 72 14.12 -5.26 8.19
N ASN A 73 13.32 -4.22 8.37
CA ASN A 73 12.26 -3.87 7.44
C ASN A 73 12.79 -3.61 6.02
N LEU A 74 13.89 -2.88 5.88
CA LEU A 74 14.50 -2.62 4.58
C LEU A 74 15.04 -3.88 3.92
N LEU A 75 15.83 -4.67 4.64
CA LEU A 75 16.46 -5.89 4.10
C LEU A 75 15.40 -6.89 3.65
N THR A 76 14.39 -7.12 4.49
CA THR A 76 13.29 -8.03 4.17
C THR A 76 12.43 -7.51 3.01
N ALA A 77 12.19 -6.20 2.93
CA ALA A 77 11.47 -5.63 1.77
C ALA A 77 12.24 -5.84 0.46
N ILE A 78 13.57 -5.76 0.48
CA ILE A 78 14.42 -6.06 -0.68
C ILE A 78 14.35 -7.54 -1.04
N GLU A 79 14.40 -8.44 -0.05
CA GLU A 79 14.25 -9.89 -0.26
C GLU A 79 12.90 -10.21 -0.90
N ILE A 80 11.81 -9.65 -0.37
CA ILE A 80 10.46 -9.83 -0.93
C ILE A 80 10.40 -9.32 -2.38
N ALA A 81 10.94 -8.13 -2.64
CA ALA A 81 10.95 -7.56 -3.99
C ALA A 81 11.80 -8.36 -4.97
N GLY A 82 12.85 -9.04 -4.51
CA GLY A 82 13.73 -9.90 -5.29
C GLY A 82 13.28 -11.36 -5.39
N THR A 83 12.19 -11.76 -4.74
CA THR A 83 11.75 -13.16 -4.74
C THR A 83 11.06 -13.53 -6.04
N TRP A 84 11.58 -14.59 -6.69
CA TRP A 84 11.07 -15.12 -7.95
C TRP A 84 10.12 -16.29 -7.74
N ASP A 85 9.15 -16.40 -8.62
CA ASP A 85 8.25 -17.56 -8.63
C ASP A 85 8.89 -18.73 -9.38
N SER A 86 9.41 -19.68 -8.64
CA SER A 86 10.02 -20.89 -9.20
C SER A 86 9.03 -21.78 -9.96
N SER A 87 7.73 -21.60 -9.73
CA SER A 87 6.66 -22.34 -10.42
C SER A 87 6.18 -21.64 -11.69
N ASP A 88 6.61 -20.40 -11.94
CA ASP A 88 6.25 -19.66 -13.15
C ASP A 88 7.19 -20.02 -14.30
N PRO A 89 6.68 -20.60 -15.42
CA PRO A 89 7.49 -20.90 -16.60
C PRO A 89 8.20 -19.68 -17.18
N GLN A 90 7.65 -18.49 -17.00
CA GLN A 90 8.24 -17.22 -17.44
C GLN A 90 9.24 -16.63 -16.43
N ARG A 91 9.45 -17.30 -15.31
CA ARG A 91 10.37 -16.87 -14.24
C ARG A 91 10.14 -15.42 -13.82
N GLY A 92 8.89 -15.07 -13.58
CA GLY A 92 8.54 -13.72 -13.11
C GLY A 92 8.64 -13.57 -11.58
N PRO A 93 8.50 -12.35 -11.05
CA PRO A 93 8.50 -12.13 -9.62
C PRO A 93 7.31 -12.82 -8.95
N LEU A 94 7.50 -13.28 -7.71
CA LEU A 94 6.45 -13.95 -6.94
C LEU A 94 5.32 -12.99 -6.58
N VAL A 95 5.68 -11.83 -6.03
CA VAL A 95 4.75 -10.74 -5.71
C VAL A 95 4.62 -9.83 -6.93
N ARG A 96 3.38 -9.56 -7.38
CA ARG A 96 3.12 -8.76 -8.60
C ARG A 96 2.11 -7.63 -8.35
N GLU A 97 2.12 -7.11 -7.16
CA GLU A 97 1.19 -6.10 -6.67
C GLU A 97 1.88 -5.12 -5.73
N VAL A 98 1.17 -4.05 -5.37
CA VAL A 98 1.60 -3.12 -4.32
C VAL A 98 1.33 -3.76 -2.97
N VAL A 99 2.36 -3.86 -2.14
CA VAL A 99 2.30 -4.47 -0.82
C VAL A 99 2.97 -3.57 0.22
N ILE A 100 2.61 -3.75 1.47
CA ILE A 100 3.32 -3.21 2.61
C ILE A 100 3.98 -4.37 3.36
N TYR A 101 5.26 -4.23 3.64
CA TYR A 101 5.94 -5.07 4.60
C TYR A 101 6.24 -4.28 5.88
N PHE A 102 5.70 -4.73 7.00
CA PHE A 102 5.90 -4.09 8.28
C PHE A 102 5.55 -5.05 9.43
N GLY A 103 6.33 -5.04 10.55
CA GLY A 103 6.02 -5.82 11.73
C GLY A 103 5.91 -7.33 11.46
N ASP A 104 6.83 -7.88 10.68
CA ASP A 104 6.91 -9.30 10.28
C ASP A 104 5.76 -9.79 9.39
N GLU A 105 4.89 -8.89 8.90
CA GLU A 105 3.78 -9.23 8.01
C GLU A 105 3.91 -8.56 6.64
N LEU A 106 3.57 -9.32 5.60
CA LEU A 106 3.38 -8.81 4.24
C LEU A 106 1.89 -8.61 3.98
N MET A 107 1.47 -7.38 3.82
CA MET A 107 0.07 -6.99 3.66
C MET A 107 -0.20 -6.47 2.26
N ARG A 108 -1.42 -6.68 1.73
CA ARG A 108 -1.84 -6.03 0.49
C ARG A 108 -2.00 -4.54 0.69
N GLY A 109 -1.43 -3.73 -0.21
CA GLY A 109 -1.34 -2.29 -0.06
C GLY A 109 -2.67 -1.57 0.14
N ASN A 110 -3.72 -1.99 -0.57
CA ASN A 110 -5.05 -1.39 -0.44
C ASN A 110 -5.97 -2.09 0.58
N ARG A 111 -5.41 -2.93 1.46
CA ARG A 111 -6.14 -3.64 2.53
C ARG A 111 -5.57 -3.37 3.92
N SER A 112 -4.61 -2.48 4.01
CA SER A 112 -3.92 -2.15 5.26
C SER A 112 -4.26 -0.75 5.75
N HIS A 113 -4.14 -0.54 7.06
CA HIS A 113 -4.22 0.77 7.67
C HIS A 113 -3.29 0.86 8.89
N LYS A 114 -2.99 2.08 9.33
CA LYS A 114 -2.24 2.32 10.55
C LYS A 114 -3.17 2.18 11.75
N GLN A 115 -2.84 1.26 12.66
CA GLN A 115 -3.61 1.00 13.88
C GLN A 115 -2.94 1.62 15.12
N ASP A 116 -1.62 1.59 15.17
CA ASP A 116 -0.86 2.05 16.34
C ASP A 116 0.17 3.10 15.92
N ALA A 117 0.31 4.14 16.76
CA ALA A 117 1.28 5.20 16.56
C ALA A 117 2.66 4.90 17.20
N GLU A 118 2.72 4.03 18.21
CA GLU A 118 3.91 3.82 19.05
C GLU A 118 4.48 2.40 18.94
N GLY A 119 3.66 1.39 18.65
CA GLY A 119 4.09 0.00 18.58
C GLY A 119 4.83 -0.35 17.28
N PHE A 120 5.68 -1.39 17.32
CA PHE A 120 6.34 -1.91 16.12
C PHE A 120 5.37 -2.59 15.13
N GLN A 121 4.20 -3.01 15.58
CA GLN A 121 3.10 -3.47 14.70
C GLN A 121 2.15 -2.33 14.36
N ALA A 122 2.69 -1.27 13.81
CA ALA A 122 1.93 -0.05 13.53
C ALA A 122 0.87 -0.21 12.44
N LEU A 123 1.04 -1.15 11.53
CA LEU A 123 0.18 -1.38 10.36
C LEU A 123 -0.47 -2.76 10.46
N VAL A 124 -1.73 -2.85 10.06
CA VAL A 124 -2.54 -4.08 10.10
C VAL A 124 -3.42 -4.21 8.86
N SER A 125 -3.86 -5.44 8.57
CA SER A 125 -4.81 -5.75 7.50
C SER A 125 -6.03 -6.51 8.06
N PRO A 126 -6.99 -5.82 8.71
CA PRO A 126 -8.04 -6.46 9.50
C PRO A 126 -9.09 -7.19 8.66
N ASN A 127 -9.29 -6.78 7.42
CA ASN A 127 -10.34 -7.31 6.54
C ASN A 127 -9.80 -8.19 5.40
N PHE A 128 -8.50 -8.48 5.43
CA PHE A 128 -7.86 -9.36 4.45
C PHE A 128 -6.64 -10.02 5.10
N PRO A 129 -6.45 -11.33 4.93
CA PRO A 129 -5.33 -12.01 5.56
C PRO A 129 -3.98 -11.52 5.00
N ALA A 130 -2.93 -11.60 5.82
CA ALA A 130 -1.57 -11.31 5.39
C ALA A 130 -1.19 -12.18 4.18
N LEU A 131 -0.46 -11.60 3.23
CA LEU A 131 0.05 -12.28 2.03
C LEU A 131 1.29 -13.12 2.34
N GLY A 132 1.91 -12.88 3.46
CA GLY A 132 3.05 -13.62 3.95
C GLY A 132 3.42 -13.21 5.37
N GLU A 133 4.19 -14.06 6.00
CA GLU A 133 4.73 -13.88 7.34
C GLU A 133 6.24 -14.09 7.30
N VAL A 134 6.97 -13.31 8.07
CA VAL A 134 8.42 -13.34 8.15
C VAL A 134 8.85 -13.87 9.52
N GLY A 135 9.58 -14.94 9.48
CA GLY A 135 10.28 -15.52 10.62
C GLY A 135 11.73 -15.76 10.22
N VAL A 136 12.25 -16.97 10.44
CA VAL A 136 13.56 -17.36 9.91
C VAL A 136 13.59 -17.34 8.37
N HIS A 137 12.43 -17.57 7.75
CA HIS A 137 12.22 -17.49 6.30
C HIS A 137 10.92 -16.77 6.02
N VAL A 138 10.85 -16.11 4.86
CA VAL A 138 9.61 -15.51 4.36
C VAL A 138 8.67 -16.59 3.85
N ARG A 139 7.50 -16.72 4.44
CA ARG A 139 6.44 -17.66 4.04
C ARG A 139 5.33 -16.92 3.31
N PHE A 140 5.19 -17.17 2.02
CA PHE A 140 4.16 -16.53 1.20
C PHE A 140 2.90 -17.37 1.10
N ARG A 141 1.75 -16.74 1.18
CA ARG A 141 0.44 -17.33 0.88
C ARG A 141 0.15 -17.15 -0.60
N ARG A 142 0.69 -18.08 -1.40
CA ARG A 142 0.66 -18.02 -2.88
C ARG A 142 -0.76 -17.99 -3.45
N ASP A 143 -1.71 -18.58 -2.75
CA ASP A 143 -3.14 -18.62 -3.07
C ASP A 143 -3.79 -17.21 -3.04
N LEU A 144 -3.23 -16.31 -2.26
CA LEU A 144 -3.74 -14.95 -2.11
C LEU A 144 -3.07 -13.94 -3.04
N LEU A 145 -1.89 -14.24 -3.59
CA LEU A 145 -1.15 -13.29 -4.43
C LEU A 145 -1.87 -13.00 -5.74
N LEU A 146 -1.95 -11.72 -6.10
CA LEU A 146 -2.55 -11.30 -7.36
C LEU A 146 -1.70 -11.68 -8.55
N ARG A 147 -2.39 -12.08 -9.63
CA ARG A 147 -1.79 -12.27 -10.95
C ARG A 147 -2.33 -11.19 -11.88
N PRO A 148 -1.47 -10.46 -12.60
CA PRO A 148 -1.92 -9.48 -13.59
C PRO A 148 -2.81 -10.16 -14.64
N ARG A 149 -3.90 -9.49 -15.01
CA ARG A 149 -4.86 -10.00 -16.00
C ARG A 149 -4.93 -9.13 -17.26
N GLY A 150 -3.91 -8.34 -17.52
CA GLY A 150 -3.86 -7.43 -18.64
C GLY A 150 -2.56 -6.64 -18.65
N GLU A 151 -2.50 -5.65 -19.52
CA GLU A 151 -1.35 -4.76 -19.61
C GLU A 151 -1.24 -3.82 -18.40
N ALA A 152 -0.01 -3.51 -18.04
CA ALA A 152 0.25 -2.50 -17.03
C ALA A 152 -0.21 -1.12 -17.52
N ARG A 153 -0.91 -0.40 -16.67
CA ARG A 153 -1.41 0.94 -16.98
C ARG A 153 -1.02 1.93 -15.90
N LEU A 154 -0.91 3.18 -16.29
CA LEU A 154 -0.76 4.31 -15.40
C LEU A 154 -2.05 5.13 -15.39
N LEU A 155 -2.68 5.25 -14.25
CA LEU A 155 -3.88 6.07 -14.01
C LEU A 155 -3.47 7.21 -13.07
N GLU A 156 -3.16 8.37 -13.63
CA GLU A 156 -2.60 9.49 -12.85
C GLU A 156 -3.64 10.30 -12.10
N ALA A 157 -4.89 10.29 -12.58
CA ALA A 157 -5.93 11.11 -11.99
C ALA A 157 -6.59 10.41 -10.80
N LEU A 158 -6.52 11.06 -9.64
CA LEU A 158 -7.35 10.76 -8.47
C LEU A 158 -8.34 11.90 -8.29
N ASP A 159 -9.60 11.57 -8.10
CA ASP A 159 -10.65 12.56 -7.86
C ASP A 159 -10.71 12.93 -6.37
N SER A 160 -10.53 14.20 -6.04
CA SER A 160 -10.62 14.72 -4.69
C SER A 160 -12.05 15.08 -4.26
N GLY A 161 -13.00 15.07 -5.18
CA GLY A 161 -14.42 15.35 -4.91
C GLY A 161 -15.14 14.18 -4.20
N VAL A 162 -14.50 13.57 -3.22
CA VAL A 162 -15.02 12.42 -2.47
C VAL A 162 -15.09 12.76 -1.00
N THR A 163 -16.19 12.39 -0.33
CA THR A 163 -16.32 12.49 1.13
C THR A 163 -16.60 11.12 1.75
N VAL A 164 -16.29 10.99 3.04
CA VAL A 164 -16.69 9.83 3.84
C VAL A 164 -17.68 10.29 4.89
N VAL A 165 -18.85 9.68 4.93
CA VAL A 165 -19.91 9.96 5.89
C VAL A 165 -20.05 8.78 6.83
N HIS A 166 -19.84 9.02 8.11
CA HIS A 166 -20.08 8.03 9.16
C HIS A 166 -21.56 8.10 9.58
N LEU A 167 -22.31 7.07 9.27
CA LEU A 167 -23.71 6.94 9.69
C LEU A 167 -23.75 6.48 11.13
N ILE A 168 -24.36 7.30 11.99
CA ILE A 168 -24.53 6.98 13.40
C ILE A 168 -26.01 6.93 13.77
N PRO A 169 -26.42 6.12 14.75
CA PRO A 169 -27.79 6.12 15.26
C PRO A 169 -28.22 7.53 15.69
N GLY A 170 -29.36 7.99 15.25
CA GLY A 170 -29.88 9.33 15.55
C GLY A 170 -29.43 10.44 14.59
N MET A 171 -28.66 10.13 13.54
CA MET A 171 -28.38 11.10 12.47
C MET A 171 -29.66 11.49 11.77
N THR A 172 -29.93 12.80 11.66
CA THR A 172 -31.13 13.30 10.97
C THR A 172 -30.90 13.41 9.47
N PRO A 173 -31.97 13.33 8.65
CA PRO A 173 -31.87 13.54 7.21
C PRO A 173 -31.21 14.88 6.83
N GLU A 174 -31.47 15.92 7.61
CA GLU A 174 -30.89 17.26 7.39
C GLU A 174 -29.38 17.23 7.61
N ALA A 175 -28.89 16.57 8.67
CA ALA A 175 -27.46 16.43 8.94
C ALA A 175 -26.75 15.65 7.84
N LEU A 176 -27.36 14.56 7.35
CA LEU A 176 -26.86 13.79 6.22
C LEU A 176 -26.85 14.63 4.94
N SER A 177 -27.92 15.36 4.68
CA SER A 177 -28.04 16.23 3.50
C SER A 177 -26.93 17.28 3.46
N HIS A 178 -26.62 17.91 4.58
CA HIS A 178 -25.52 18.89 4.68
C HIS A 178 -24.15 18.30 4.30
N GLN A 179 -23.91 17.03 4.62
CA GLN A 179 -22.65 16.36 4.28
C GLN A 179 -22.59 15.89 2.81
N LEU A 180 -23.76 15.72 2.17
CA LEU A 180 -23.83 15.25 0.78
C LEU A 180 -24.03 16.38 -0.24
N CYS A 181 -24.57 17.53 0.19
CA CYS A 181 -24.81 18.68 -0.70
C CYS A 181 -23.63 19.68 -0.73
N ILE A 182 -22.40 19.17 -0.71
CA ILE A 182 -21.19 19.99 -0.81
C ILE A 182 -20.91 20.32 -2.28
N PRO A 183 -20.73 21.60 -2.65
CA PRO A 183 -20.36 21.96 -4.01
C PRO A 183 -19.11 21.24 -4.49
N GLY A 184 -19.17 20.63 -5.68
CA GLY A 184 -18.06 19.88 -6.25
C GLY A 184 -17.91 18.43 -5.73
N LEU A 185 -18.77 17.97 -4.82
CA LEU A 185 -18.81 16.57 -4.41
C LEU A 185 -19.27 15.68 -5.57
N ARG A 186 -18.53 14.61 -5.85
CA ARG A 186 -18.78 13.68 -6.95
C ARG A 186 -19.09 12.28 -6.45
N ALA A 187 -18.62 11.92 -5.28
CA ALA A 187 -18.89 10.63 -4.66
C ALA A 187 -18.90 10.74 -3.12
N ALA A 188 -19.66 9.86 -2.49
CA ALA A 188 -19.67 9.70 -1.05
C ALA A 188 -19.54 8.22 -0.68
N VAL A 189 -18.70 7.94 0.31
CA VAL A 189 -18.60 6.62 0.94
C VAL A 189 -19.38 6.67 2.23
N LEU A 190 -20.43 5.86 2.33
CA LEU A 190 -21.21 5.72 3.56
C LEU A 190 -20.60 4.59 4.41
N ARG A 191 -20.33 4.85 5.66
CA ARG A 191 -19.69 3.89 6.58
C ARG A 191 -20.42 3.82 7.92
#